data_c8b43b1dd25bf259f3114061e3ebca00
#
_entry.id   c8b43b1dd25bf259f3114061e3ebca00
#
_cell.length_a   1.000
_cell.length_b   1.000
_cell.length_c   1.000
_cell.angle_alpha   90.00
_cell.angle_beta   90.00
_cell.angle_gamma   90.00
#
_symmetry.space_group_name_H-M   'P 1'
#
loop_
_entity.id
_entity.type
_entity.pdbx_description
1 polymer ?
#
loop_
_entity_poly.entity_id
_entity_poly.type
_entity_poly.pdbx_seq_one_letter_code
_entity_poly.pdbx_strand_id
1 'polypeptide(L)'
;RFDEDNLDTVQRELWRSLRDGSDDPLLRQDAERVAGVLANRAADQNWADSVAGDMERHYSPGRTWEALARTALPLLETGDVLDIASGDGVLAELVAPHARRYVCIDTSARVVAAASERLRRLPNVEVREGDMHALPFKDGSFDLVVLMHALTYASKPAQAVTEAARVLRPGGRLLLCSLARHEHKAAVDAYGHVNLGFSDKELKKFVDKAGLQVSNLETVTREKRPPHFEVISLIANKA
;
A
#
# COMPACT_ATOMS: atom_id res chain seq x y z
N ARG A 1 0.79 15.10 23.04
CA ARG A 1 0.31 15.28 24.41
C ARG A 1 0.35 16.76 24.68
N PHE A 2 -0.82 17.37 24.94
CA PHE A 2 -0.91 18.75 25.32
C PHE A 2 -0.51 18.87 26.79
N ASP A 3 0.47 19.72 27.09
CA ASP A 3 0.98 19.90 28.43
C ASP A 3 0.56 21.29 28.93
N GLU A 4 -0.40 21.31 29.83
CA GLU A 4 -1.00 22.53 30.39
C GLU A 4 0.04 23.34 31.20
N ASP A 5 1.08 22.67 31.69
CA ASP A 5 2.13 23.33 32.49
C ASP A 5 3.09 24.18 31.63
N ASN A 6 3.14 23.92 30.33
CA ASN A 6 3.94 24.70 29.36
C ASN A 6 3.21 25.92 28.78
N LEU A 7 1.98 26.21 29.21
CA LEU A 7 1.23 27.37 28.78
C LEU A 7 1.50 28.59 29.66
N ASP A 8 1.51 29.79 29.04
CA ASP A 8 1.43 31.01 29.80
C ASP A 8 0.06 31.18 30.50
N THR A 9 -0.06 32.15 31.39
CA THR A 9 -1.27 32.33 32.21
C THR A 9 -2.51 32.60 31.38
N VAL A 10 -2.42 33.38 30.32
CA VAL A 10 -3.54 33.75 29.44
C VAL A 10 -3.98 32.56 28.60
N GLN A 11 -3.02 31.83 28.05
CA GLN A 11 -3.28 30.62 27.26
C GLN A 11 -3.93 29.54 28.12
N ARG A 12 -3.49 29.38 29.37
CA ARG A 12 -4.03 28.40 30.32
C ARG A 12 -5.47 28.74 30.72
N GLU A 13 -5.77 30.03 30.98
CA GLU A 13 -7.14 30.47 31.29
C GLU A 13 -8.08 30.29 30.10
N LEU A 14 -7.65 30.63 28.90
CA LEU A 14 -8.41 30.41 27.67
C LEU A 14 -8.68 28.91 27.44
N TRP A 15 -7.66 28.09 27.60
CA TRP A 15 -7.79 26.64 27.47
C TRP A 15 -8.81 26.06 28.46
N ARG A 16 -8.73 26.45 29.73
CA ARG A 16 -9.68 26.01 30.76
C ARG A 16 -11.09 26.44 30.45
N SER A 17 -11.28 27.67 30.02
CA SER A 17 -12.59 28.18 29.62
C SER A 17 -13.21 27.42 28.46
N LEU A 18 -12.42 27.08 27.44
CA LEU A 18 -12.87 26.30 26.31
C LEU A 18 -13.17 24.84 26.69
N ARG A 19 -12.32 24.21 27.49
CA ARG A 19 -12.50 22.86 27.98
C ARG A 19 -13.74 22.71 28.87
N ASP A 20 -13.88 23.57 29.84
CA ASP A 20 -14.93 23.51 30.83
C ASP A 20 -16.28 24.06 30.31
N GLY A 21 -16.25 24.87 29.24
CA GLY A 21 -17.44 25.31 28.51
C GLY A 21 -17.93 24.37 27.41
N SER A 22 -17.23 23.29 27.16
CA SER A 22 -17.63 22.30 26.13
C SER A 22 -18.52 21.22 26.70
N ASP A 23 -19.74 21.11 26.20
CA ASP A 23 -20.73 20.09 26.57
C ASP A 23 -20.70 18.86 25.64
N ASP A 24 -19.58 18.68 24.91
CA ASP A 24 -19.40 17.59 23.96
C ASP A 24 -19.44 16.23 24.68
N PRO A 25 -20.37 15.34 24.33
CA PRO A 25 -20.47 14.00 24.92
C PRO A 25 -19.19 13.16 24.74
N LEU A 26 -18.42 13.41 23.68
CA LEU A 26 -17.15 12.71 23.42
C LEU A 26 -16.09 13.09 24.45
N LEU A 27 -16.02 14.36 24.86
CA LEU A 27 -15.08 14.80 25.90
C LEU A 27 -15.38 14.16 27.27
N ARG A 28 -16.66 14.00 27.60
CA ARG A 28 -17.07 13.27 28.83
C ARG A 28 -16.68 11.80 28.75
N GLN A 29 -16.95 11.15 27.62
CA GLN A 29 -16.60 9.76 27.40
C GLN A 29 -15.06 9.54 27.45
N ASP A 30 -14.28 10.47 26.90
CA ASP A 30 -12.83 10.41 26.96
C ASP A 30 -12.29 10.66 28.38
N ALA A 31 -12.89 11.57 29.15
CA ALA A 31 -12.53 11.79 30.55
C ALA A 31 -12.77 10.56 31.43
N GLU A 32 -13.89 9.84 31.22
CA GLU A 32 -14.18 8.57 31.89
C GLU A 32 -13.16 7.47 31.49
N ARG A 33 -12.77 7.42 30.21
CA ARG A 33 -11.76 6.47 29.72
C ARG A 33 -10.37 6.74 30.31
N VAL A 34 -9.98 8.01 30.47
CA VAL A 34 -8.66 8.39 31.03
C VAL A 34 -8.49 7.81 32.45
N ALA A 35 -9.49 7.86 33.29
CA ALA A 35 -9.44 7.30 34.64
C ALA A 35 -9.20 5.76 34.60
N GLY A 36 -9.88 5.04 33.73
CA GLY A 36 -9.69 3.60 33.51
C GLY A 36 -8.29 3.26 32.98
N VAL A 37 -7.80 4.04 32.02
CA VAL A 37 -6.45 3.87 31.44
C VAL A 37 -5.36 4.14 32.49
N LEU A 38 -5.54 5.15 33.35
CA LEU A 38 -4.59 5.45 34.42
C LEU A 38 -4.63 4.39 35.55
N ALA A 39 -5.82 3.91 35.89
CA ALA A 39 -5.98 2.83 36.89
C ALA A 39 -5.35 1.52 36.37
N ASN A 40 -5.53 1.17 35.10
CA ASN A 40 -4.88 0.01 34.47
C ASN A 40 -3.35 0.16 34.35
N ARG A 41 -2.83 1.37 34.23
CA ARG A 41 -1.38 1.64 34.26
C ARG A 41 -0.78 1.57 35.66
N ALA A 42 -1.57 1.88 36.68
CA ALA A 42 -1.14 1.82 38.09
C ALA A 42 -1.22 0.41 38.71
N ALA A 43 -2.09 -0.44 38.18
CA ALA A 43 -2.13 -1.85 38.51
C ALA A 43 -1.07 -2.56 37.67
N ASP A 44 -0.02 -3.05 38.23
CA ASP A 44 1.16 -3.78 37.73
C ASP A 44 0.96 -4.68 36.46
N GLN A 45 -0.01 -4.34 35.61
CA GLN A 45 -0.30 -5.01 34.33
C GLN A 45 0.58 -4.41 33.24
N ASN A 46 1.40 -5.26 32.67
CA ASN A 46 2.14 -4.99 31.46
C ASN A 46 1.18 -4.40 30.40
N TRP A 47 1.55 -3.26 29.78
CA TRP A 47 0.75 -2.61 28.72
C TRP A 47 0.30 -3.62 27.65
N ALA A 48 1.15 -4.56 27.26
CA ALA A 48 0.85 -5.58 26.28
C ALA A 48 -0.34 -6.47 26.70
N ASP A 49 -0.46 -6.81 27.97
CA ASP A 49 -1.56 -7.60 28.50
C ASP A 49 -2.88 -6.81 28.48
N SER A 50 -2.80 -5.50 28.76
CA SER A 50 -3.98 -4.62 28.79
C SER A 50 -4.62 -4.38 27.41
N VAL A 51 -3.86 -4.58 26.32
CA VAL A 51 -4.31 -4.38 24.92
C VAL A 51 -4.22 -5.66 24.09
N ALA A 52 -4.05 -6.81 24.74
CA ALA A 52 -3.96 -8.09 24.07
C ALA A 52 -5.23 -8.38 23.23
N GLY A 53 -5.04 -8.67 21.95
CA GLY A 53 -6.14 -8.86 20.99
C GLY A 53 -6.58 -7.60 20.24
N ASP A 54 -6.23 -6.39 20.72
CA ASP A 54 -6.60 -5.11 20.11
C ASP A 54 -5.38 -4.19 19.90
N MET A 55 -4.16 -4.74 19.90
CA MET A 55 -2.91 -3.97 19.81
C MET A 55 -2.83 -3.03 18.60
N GLU A 56 -3.43 -3.43 17.47
CA GLU A 56 -3.43 -2.62 16.25
C GLU A 56 -4.26 -1.33 16.37
N ARG A 57 -5.17 -1.25 17.34
CA ARG A 57 -6.01 -0.08 17.62
C ARG A 57 -5.35 0.90 18.57
N HIS A 58 -4.29 0.48 19.24
CA HIS A 58 -3.59 1.30 20.23
C HIS A 58 -2.25 1.78 19.69
N TYR A 59 -2.03 3.10 19.75
CA TYR A 59 -0.75 3.67 19.38
C TYR A 59 0.34 3.18 20.33
N SER A 60 1.41 2.67 19.75
CA SER A 60 2.65 2.35 20.44
C SER A 60 3.84 2.87 19.62
N PRO A 61 4.82 3.56 20.22
CA PRO A 61 6.00 4.03 19.51
C PRO A 61 6.70 2.91 18.73
N GLY A 62 6.98 3.17 17.44
CA GLY A 62 7.63 2.21 16.55
C GLY A 62 6.72 1.14 15.94
N ARG A 63 5.49 0.98 16.38
CA ARG A 63 4.53 -0.01 15.83
C ARG A 63 3.61 0.60 14.76
N THR A 64 4.19 1.28 13.80
CA THR A 64 3.47 1.76 12.62
C THR A 64 3.54 0.72 11.51
N TRP A 65 2.55 0.71 10.61
CA TRP A 65 2.56 -0.11 9.41
C TRP A 65 3.84 0.09 8.61
N GLU A 66 4.28 1.32 8.45
CA GLU A 66 5.50 1.66 7.73
C GLU A 66 6.73 1.06 8.39
N ALA A 67 6.87 1.17 9.73
CA ALA A 67 8.00 0.59 10.46
C ALA A 67 8.03 -0.95 10.32
N LEU A 68 6.87 -1.62 10.44
CA LEU A 68 6.76 -3.06 10.26
C LEU A 68 7.12 -3.49 8.83
N ALA A 69 6.58 -2.80 7.82
CA ALA A 69 6.88 -3.08 6.43
C ALA A 69 8.37 -2.89 6.12
N ARG A 70 8.96 -1.74 6.50
CA ARG A 70 10.38 -1.45 6.29
C ARG A 70 11.30 -2.43 7.01
N THR A 71 10.91 -2.94 8.17
CA THR A 71 11.67 -3.94 8.92
C THR A 71 11.62 -5.32 8.25
N ALA A 72 10.50 -5.67 7.60
CA ALA A 72 10.33 -6.96 6.94
C ALA A 72 10.93 -7.01 5.52
N LEU A 73 11.01 -5.87 4.82
CA LEU A 73 11.52 -5.80 3.44
C LEU A 73 12.91 -6.42 3.23
N PRO A 74 13.90 -6.28 4.15
CA PRO A 74 15.22 -6.92 3.99
C PRO A 74 15.19 -8.45 3.93
N LEU A 75 14.07 -9.09 4.32
CA LEU A 75 13.88 -10.54 4.20
C LEU A 75 13.51 -10.97 2.78
N LEU A 76 13.20 -10.01 1.88
CA LEU A 76 12.79 -10.29 0.51
C LEU A 76 14.00 -10.30 -0.42
N GLU A 77 14.17 -11.37 -1.18
CA GLU A 77 15.06 -11.44 -2.32
C GLU A 77 14.27 -11.11 -3.59
N THR A 78 14.43 -9.90 -4.14
CA THR A 78 13.63 -9.43 -5.27
C THR A 78 14.36 -9.53 -6.61
N GLY A 79 15.69 -9.52 -6.63
CA GLY A 79 16.49 -9.57 -7.87
C GLY A 79 16.29 -8.33 -8.75
N ASP A 80 16.10 -8.54 -10.06
CA ASP A 80 15.75 -7.47 -11.02
C ASP A 80 14.23 -7.30 -11.04
N VAL A 81 13.76 -6.11 -10.68
CA VAL A 81 12.33 -5.78 -10.53
C VAL A 81 11.86 -4.86 -11.64
N LEU A 82 10.70 -5.15 -12.21
CA LEU A 82 9.95 -4.24 -13.06
C LEU A 82 8.63 -3.86 -12.37
N ASP A 83 8.41 -2.58 -12.18
CA ASP A 83 7.19 -1.99 -11.63
C ASP A 83 6.42 -1.29 -12.75
N ILE A 84 5.29 -1.88 -13.13
CA ILE A 84 4.49 -1.46 -14.29
C ILE A 84 3.37 -0.55 -13.83
N ALA A 85 3.23 0.61 -14.47
CA ALA A 85 2.39 1.73 -14.05
C ALA A 85 2.73 2.15 -12.60
N SER A 86 4.03 2.36 -12.38
CA SER A 86 4.64 2.60 -11.07
C SER A 86 4.19 3.90 -10.40
N GLY A 87 3.44 4.74 -11.12
CA GLY A 87 3.08 6.05 -10.61
C GLY A 87 4.31 6.89 -10.28
N ASP A 88 4.24 7.67 -9.21
CA ASP A 88 5.34 8.52 -8.76
C ASP A 88 6.43 7.79 -7.94
N GLY A 89 6.44 6.44 -7.94
CA GLY A 89 7.53 5.63 -7.41
C GLY A 89 7.48 5.35 -5.91
N VAL A 90 6.33 5.46 -5.24
CA VAL A 90 6.19 5.18 -3.80
C VAL A 90 6.61 3.75 -3.45
N LEU A 91 6.20 2.75 -4.24
CA LEU A 91 6.60 1.36 -4.01
C LEU A 91 8.10 1.17 -4.25
N ALA A 92 8.64 1.81 -5.30
CA ALA A 92 10.06 1.75 -5.62
C ALA A 92 10.91 2.31 -4.47
N GLU A 93 10.51 3.39 -3.82
CA GLU A 93 11.21 3.96 -2.66
C GLU A 93 11.34 2.97 -1.49
N LEU A 94 10.37 2.07 -1.35
CA LEU A 94 10.38 1.03 -0.33
C LEU A 94 11.20 -0.20 -0.74
N VAL A 95 11.03 -0.69 -1.97
CA VAL A 95 11.53 -2.01 -2.40
C VAL A 95 12.90 -1.92 -3.06
N ALA A 96 13.20 -0.84 -3.80
CA ALA A 96 14.44 -0.73 -4.55
C ALA A 96 15.73 -0.84 -3.71
N PRO A 97 15.80 -0.37 -2.44
CA PRO A 97 16.95 -0.61 -1.58
C PRO A 97 17.30 -2.10 -1.37
N HIS A 98 16.34 -2.99 -1.61
CA HIS A 98 16.46 -4.45 -1.44
C HIS A 98 16.47 -5.21 -2.78
N ALA A 99 16.53 -4.48 -3.90
CA ALA A 99 16.60 -5.03 -5.24
C ALA A 99 18.01 -4.87 -5.83
N ARG A 100 18.40 -5.80 -6.70
CA ARG A 100 19.63 -5.63 -7.51
C ARG A 100 19.47 -4.49 -8.51
N ARG A 101 18.35 -4.42 -9.19
CA ARG A 101 17.92 -3.38 -10.12
C ARG A 101 16.42 -3.20 -10.00
N TYR A 102 15.95 -1.97 -10.06
CA TYR A 102 14.53 -1.65 -10.03
C TYR A 102 14.19 -0.73 -11.21
N VAL A 103 13.23 -1.13 -12.04
CA VAL A 103 12.78 -0.35 -13.19
C VAL A 103 11.34 0.03 -13.00
N CYS A 104 11.07 1.33 -13.02
CA CYS A 104 9.74 1.90 -13.05
C CYS A 104 9.33 2.24 -14.47
N ILE A 105 8.11 1.91 -14.85
CA ILE A 105 7.53 2.30 -16.14
C ILE A 105 6.14 2.88 -15.95
N ASP A 106 5.87 4.02 -16.58
CA ASP A 106 4.56 4.66 -16.61
C ASP A 106 4.33 5.32 -17.97
N THR A 107 3.08 5.50 -18.39
CA THR A 107 2.74 6.13 -19.68
C THR A 107 2.75 7.66 -19.63
N SER A 108 2.70 8.25 -18.43
CA SER A 108 2.64 9.69 -18.23
C SER A 108 4.03 10.28 -18.05
N ALA A 109 4.50 11.06 -19.01
CA ALA A 109 5.79 11.77 -18.90
C ALA A 109 5.90 12.63 -17.64
N ARG A 110 4.77 13.22 -17.18
CA ARG A 110 4.72 14.01 -15.95
C ARG A 110 4.93 13.15 -14.71
N VAL A 111 4.33 11.96 -14.68
CA VAL A 111 4.46 10.99 -13.59
C VAL A 111 5.89 10.44 -13.55
N VAL A 112 6.45 10.09 -14.72
CA VAL A 112 7.85 9.65 -14.88
C VAL A 112 8.83 10.70 -14.35
N ALA A 113 8.61 11.99 -14.65
CA ALA A 113 9.45 13.07 -14.11
C ALA A 113 9.37 13.17 -12.58
N ALA A 114 8.17 13.05 -12.00
CA ALA A 114 7.97 13.07 -10.55
C ALA A 114 8.64 11.85 -9.87
N ALA A 115 8.49 10.66 -10.43
CA ALA A 115 9.17 9.45 -9.96
C ALA A 115 10.69 9.58 -10.04
N SER A 116 11.22 10.12 -11.14
CA SER A 116 12.66 10.34 -11.32
C SER A 116 13.24 11.28 -10.26
N GLU A 117 12.54 12.36 -9.92
CA GLU A 117 12.97 13.26 -8.83
C GLU A 117 12.91 12.59 -7.47
N ARG A 118 11.83 11.85 -7.16
CA ARG A 118 11.67 11.12 -5.91
C ARG A 118 12.80 10.12 -5.71
N LEU A 119 13.12 9.35 -6.75
CA LEU A 119 14.00 8.19 -6.68
C LEU A 119 15.47 8.52 -7.01
N ARG A 120 15.82 9.77 -7.27
CA ARG A 120 17.14 10.23 -7.70
C ARG A 120 18.32 9.79 -6.82
N ARG A 121 18.03 9.48 -5.53
CA ARG A 121 19.06 9.04 -4.58
C ARG A 121 19.31 7.52 -4.60
N LEU A 122 18.51 6.77 -5.36
CA LEU A 122 18.62 5.32 -5.49
C LEU A 122 19.34 4.96 -6.77
N PRO A 123 20.65 4.59 -6.73
CA PRO A 123 21.47 4.42 -7.93
C PRO A 123 21.10 3.19 -8.76
N ASN A 124 20.35 2.26 -8.18
CA ASN A 124 19.89 1.03 -8.82
C ASN A 124 18.48 1.16 -9.43
N VAL A 125 17.90 2.36 -9.41
CA VAL A 125 16.56 2.64 -9.97
C VAL A 125 16.69 3.28 -11.35
N GLU A 126 15.90 2.80 -12.28
CA GLU A 126 15.69 3.38 -13.61
C GLU A 126 14.19 3.74 -13.74
N VAL A 127 13.88 4.95 -14.18
CA VAL A 127 12.50 5.39 -14.44
C VAL A 127 12.39 5.75 -15.92
N ARG A 128 11.38 5.21 -16.61
CA ARG A 128 11.17 5.47 -18.04
C ARG A 128 9.69 5.50 -18.41
N GLU A 129 9.40 6.18 -19.51
CA GLU A 129 8.07 6.16 -20.13
C GLU A 129 7.86 4.86 -20.92
N GLY A 130 6.64 4.31 -20.87
CA GLY A 130 6.28 3.14 -21.66
C GLY A 130 4.86 2.62 -21.36
N ASP A 131 4.36 1.80 -22.27
CA ASP A 131 3.02 1.22 -22.21
C ASP A 131 3.06 -0.22 -21.65
N MET A 132 2.19 -0.51 -20.66
CA MET A 132 2.05 -1.85 -20.10
C MET A 132 1.59 -2.91 -21.12
N HIS A 133 0.98 -2.49 -22.23
CA HIS A 133 0.52 -3.38 -23.28
C HIS A 133 1.59 -3.73 -24.33
N ALA A 134 2.74 -3.02 -24.31
CA ALA A 134 3.88 -3.23 -25.21
C ALA A 134 5.17 -2.82 -24.50
N LEU A 135 5.63 -3.67 -23.57
CA LEU A 135 6.79 -3.37 -22.73
C LEU A 135 8.11 -3.32 -23.54
N PRO A 136 8.92 -2.24 -23.42
CA PRO A 136 10.14 -2.06 -24.19
C PRO A 136 11.33 -2.88 -23.64
N PHE A 137 11.06 -4.13 -23.24
CA PHE A 137 12.05 -5.04 -22.68
C PHE A 137 12.08 -6.37 -23.43
N LYS A 138 13.24 -7.02 -23.42
CA LYS A 138 13.38 -8.37 -23.95
C LYS A 138 12.69 -9.40 -23.05
N ASP A 139 12.35 -10.55 -23.64
CA ASP A 139 11.84 -11.69 -22.89
C ASP A 139 12.83 -12.11 -21.80
N GLY A 140 12.33 -12.52 -20.66
CA GLY A 140 13.14 -13.04 -19.57
C GLY A 140 14.14 -12.02 -18.98
N SER A 141 13.73 -10.76 -18.81
CA SER A 141 14.60 -9.68 -18.33
C SER A 141 14.54 -9.46 -16.81
N PHE A 142 13.48 -9.93 -16.14
CA PHE A 142 13.20 -9.60 -14.73
C PHE A 142 12.91 -10.86 -13.88
N ASP A 143 13.29 -10.79 -12.61
CA ASP A 143 13.03 -11.83 -11.62
C ASP A 143 11.67 -11.62 -10.94
N LEU A 144 11.24 -10.35 -10.82
CA LEU A 144 9.96 -9.94 -10.27
C LEU A 144 9.32 -8.87 -11.16
N VAL A 145 8.05 -9.05 -11.49
CA VAL A 145 7.22 -8.02 -12.14
C VAL A 145 6.07 -7.65 -11.23
N VAL A 146 5.83 -6.37 -11.06
CA VAL A 146 4.79 -5.83 -10.19
C VAL A 146 3.74 -5.07 -11.00
N LEU A 147 2.47 -5.32 -10.72
CA LEU A 147 1.29 -4.62 -11.22
C LEU A 147 0.47 -4.12 -10.02
N MET A 148 0.88 -3.02 -9.41
CA MET A 148 0.23 -2.48 -8.22
C MET A 148 -0.90 -1.52 -8.62
N HIS A 149 -2.15 -1.99 -8.55
CA HIS A 149 -3.36 -1.30 -9.02
C HIS A 149 -3.34 -0.87 -10.50
N ALA A 150 -2.41 -1.39 -11.29
CA ALA A 150 -2.19 -1.03 -12.69
C ALA A 150 -3.36 -1.45 -13.60
N LEU A 151 -3.93 -2.64 -13.37
CA LEU A 151 -4.95 -3.21 -14.26
C LEU A 151 -6.25 -2.42 -14.28
N THR A 152 -6.56 -1.62 -13.26
CA THR A 152 -7.75 -0.74 -13.27
C THR A 152 -7.67 0.32 -14.36
N TYR A 153 -6.47 0.67 -14.82
CA TYR A 153 -6.22 1.62 -15.93
C TYR A 153 -6.00 0.95 -17.28
N ALA A 154 -5.85 -0.37 -17.31
CA ALA A 154 -5.53 -1.11 -18.52
C ALA A 154 -6.75 -1.18 -19.47
N SER A 155 -6.60 -0.72 -20.70
CA SER A 155 -7.61 -0.91 -21.76
C SER A 155 -7.76 -2.40 -22.15
N LYS A 156 -6.69 -3.17 -22.00
CA LYS A 156 -6.63 -4.61 -22.29
C LYS A 156 -5.89 -5.36 -21.18
N PRO A 157 -6.52 -5.61 -20.01
CA PRO A 157 -5.86 -6.18 -18.83
C PRO A 157 -5.15 -7.51 -19.12
N ALA A 158 -5.75 -8.40 -19.91
CA ALA A 158 -5.15 -9.67 -20.28
C ALA A 158 -3.85 -9.49 -21.09
N GLN A 159 -3.75 -8.47 -21.95
CA GLN A 159 -2.53 -8.17 -22.70
C GLN A 159 -1.43 -7.67 -21.76
N ALA A 160 -1.75 -6.78 -20.83
CA ALA A 160 -0.79 -6.30 -19.83
C ALA A 160 -0.20 -7.44 -18.99
N VAL A 161 -1.02 -8.41 -18.57
CA VAL A 161 -0.55 -9.61 -17.86
C VAL A 161 0.31 -10.50 -18.77
N THR A 162 -0.04 -10.63 -20.06
CA THR A 162 0.78 -11.39 -21.01
C THR A 162 2.15 -10.75 -21.22
N GLU A 163 2.24 -9.43 -21.34
CA GLU A 163 3.50 -8.70 -21.44
C GLU A 163 4.33 -8.82 -20.16
N ALA A 164 3.69 -8.72 -18.98
CA ALA A 164 4.33 -8.96 -17.69
C ALA A 164 4.95 -10.37 -17.63
N ALA A 165 4.22 -11.38 -18.06
CA ALA A 165 4.71 -12.77 -18.13
C ALA A 165 5.86 -12.94 -19.14
N ARG A 166 5.80 -12.27 -20.31
CA ARG A 166 6.84 -12.34 -21.33
C ARG A 166 8.19 -11.89 -20.78
N VAL A 167 8.21 -10.76 -20.08
CA VAL A 167 9.45 -10.17 -19.56
C VAL A 167 9.98 -10.85 -18.29
N LEU A 168 9.20 -11.71 -17.63
CA LEU A 168 9.68 -12.54 -16.53
C LEU A 168 10.65 -13.62 -17.02
N ARG A 169 11.70 -13.87 -16.25
CA ARG A 169 12.58 -15.03 -16.39
C ARG A 169 11.86 -16.32 -16.00
N PRO A 170 12.29 -17.50 -16.49
CA PRO A 170 11.91 -18.76 -15.86
C PRO A 170 12.22 -18.72 -14.36
N GLY A 171 11.29 -19.20 -13.52
CA GLY A 171 11.35 -19.08 -12.07
C GLY A 171 11.02 -17.69 -11.51
N GLY A 172 10.78 -16.68 -12.36
CA GLY A 172 10.39 -15.35 -11.95
C GLY A 172 8.94 -15.28 -11.46
N ARG A 173 8.62 -14.20 -10.72
CA ARG A 173 7.33 -14.02 -10.06
C ARG A 173 6.60 -12.77 -10.57
N LEU A 174 5.29 -12.91 -10.71
CA LEU A 174 4.37 -11.78 -10.87
C LEU A 174 3.70 -11.49 -9.52
N LEU A 175 3.77 -10.24 -9.07
CA LEU A 175 2.95 -9.70 -8.00
C LEU A 175 1.89 -8.77 -8.62
N LEU A 176 0.63 -9.09 -8.43
CA LEU A 176 -0.49 -8.30 -8.92
C LEU A 176 -1.37 -7.91 -7.74
N CYS A 177 -1.67 -6.60 -7.65
CA CYS A 177 -2.62 -6.06 -6.69
C CYS A 177 -3.71 -5.30 -7.45
N SER A 178 -4.97 -5.51 -7.08
CA SER A 178 -6.10 -4.83 -7.70
C SER A 178 -7.28 -4.71 -6.74
N LEU A 179 -8.22 -3.80 -7.06
CA LEU A 179 -9.53 -3.83 -6.42
C LEU A 179 -10.29 -5.10 -6.82
N ALA A 180 -11.01 -5.68 -5.86
CA ALA A 180 -12.04 -6.66 -6.16
C ALA A 180 -13.15 -6.02 -7.01
N ARG A 181 -13.87 -6.84 -7.79
CA ARG A 181 -15.00 -6.37 -8.61
C ARG A 181 -16.01 -5.63 -7.75
N HIS A 182 -16.40 -4.43 -8.18
CA HIS A 182 -17.37 -3.57 -7.50
C HIS A 182 -18.25 -2.81 -8.51
N GLU A 183 -19.34 -2.21 -8.02
CA GLU A 183 -20.28 -1.43 -8.82
C GLU A 183 -20.24 0.08 -8.54
N HIS A 184 -19.29 0.53 -7.73
CA HIS A 184 -19.18 1.91 -7.24
C HIS A 184 -18.48 2.83 -8.25
N LYS A 185 -19.03 2.94 -9.47
CA LYS A 185 -18.43 3.73 -10.56
C LYS A 185 -18.20 5.19 -10.14
N ALA A 186 -19.20 5.84 -9.56
CA ALA A 186 -19.09 7.25 -9.15
C ALA A 186 -17.97 7.51 -8.13
N ALA A 187 -17.61 6.52 -7.31
CA ALA A 187 -16.53 6.65 -6.33
C ALA A 187 -15.14 6.62 -6.97
N VAL A 188 -15.00 6.09 -8.18
CA VAL A 188 -13.71 5.91 -8.87
C VAL A 188 -13.57 6.72 -10.16
N ASP A 189 -14.63 7.36 -10.64
CA ASP A 189 -14.63 8.17 -11.87
C ASP A 189 -13.57 9.29 -11.82
N ALA A 190 -13.41 9.95 -10.66
CA ALA A 190 -12.42 11.02 -10.46
C ALA A 190 -10.97 10.53 -10.58
N TYR A 191 -10.74 9.22 -10.44
CA TYR A 191 -9.41 8.61 -10.52
C TYR A 191 -9.11 8.01 -11.89
N GLY A 192 -10.02 8.11 -12.85
CA GLY A 192 -9.83 7.65 -14.22
C GLY A 192 -9.78 6.12 -14.37
N HIS A 193 -10.43 5.38 -13.49
CA HIS A 193 -10.50 3.91 -13.58
C HIS A 193 -11.28 3.49 -14.82
N VAL A 194 -10.68 2.68 -15.67
CA VAL A 194 -11.29 2.08 -16.85
C VAL A 194 -12.03 0.80 -16.47
N ASN A 195 -11.52 0.06 -15.47
CA ASN A 195 -12.11 -1.18 -14.98
C ASN A 195 -12.54 -1.03 -13.52
N LEU A 196 -13.72 -1.56 -13.18
CA LEU A 196 -14.27 -1.53 -11.82
C LEU A 196 -13.80 -2.75 -11.00
N GLY A 197 -12.47 -2.95 -10.93
CA GLY A 197 -11.87 -4.10 -10.26
C GLY A 197 -12.09 -5.42 -11.00
N PHE A 198 -11.62 -6.50 -10.42
CA PHE A 198 -11.63 -7.83 -11.03
C PHE A 198 -12.06 -8.90 -10.02
N SER A 199 -12.73 -9.93 -10.50
CA SER A 199 -12.98 -11.15 -9.73
C SER A 199 -11.75 -12.06 -9.73
N ASP A 200 -11.64 -12.92 -8.74
CA ASP A 200 -10.61 -13.97 -8.67
C ASP A 200 -10.55 -14.82 -9.95
N LYS A 201 -11.72 -15.15 -10.49
CA LYS A 201 -11.83 -15.94 -11.73
C LYS A 201 -11.25 -15.21 -12.94
N GLU A 202 -11.45 -13.90 -13.05
CA GLU A 202 -10.88 -13.11 -14.15
C GLU A 202 -9.37 -13.00 -14.02
N LEU A 203 -8.86 -12.70 -12.81
CA LEU A 203 -7.42 -12.61 -12.57
C LEU A 203 -6.73 -13.95 -12.84
N LYS A 204 -7.26 -15.07 -12.34
CA LYS A 204 -6.76 -16.42 -12.66
C LYS A 204 -6.73 -16.67 -14.16
N LYS A 205 -7.81 -16.35 -14.87
CA LYS A 205 -7.90 -16.53 -16.33
C LYS A 205 -6.83 -15.72 -17.09
N PHE A 206 -6.51 -14.49 -16.65
CA PHE A 206 -5.46 -13.68 -17.29
C PHE A 206 -4.09 -14.32 -17.07
N VAL A 207 -3.80 -14.77 -15.86
CA VAL A 207 -2.54 -15.38 -15.45
C VAL A 207 -2.32 -16.73 -16.13
N ASP A 208 -3.34 -17.60 -16.13
CA ASP A 208 -3.28 -18.92 -16.80
C ASP A 208 -3.07 -18.75 -18.32
N LYS A 209 -3.79 -17.80 -18.95
CA LYS A 209 -3.61 -17.51 -20.38
C LYS A 209 -2.20 -16.99 -20.70
N ALA A 210 -1.56 -16.31 -19.76
CA ALA A 210 -0.19 -15.82 -19.90
C ALA A 210 0.89 -16.90 -19.62
N GLY A 211 0.48 -18.14 -19.30
CA GLY A 211 1.39 -19.24 -19.01
C GLY A 211 2.05 -19.19 -17.63
N LEU A 212 1.43 -18.46 -16.67
CA LEU A 212 1.89 -18.41 -15.30
C LEU A 212 1.04 -19.31 -14.39
N GLN A 213 1.62 -19.78 -13.29
CA GLN A 213 0.93 -20.58 -12.27
C GLN A 213 0.65 -19.75 -11.03
N VAL A 214 -0.61 -19.63 -10.64
CA VAL A 214 -1.01 -18.92 -9.42
C VAL A 214 -0.50 -19.70 -8.20
N SER A 215 0.29 -19.05 -7.35
CA SER A 215 0.77 -19.62 -6.08
C SER A 215 0.01 -19.07 -4.88
N ASN A 216 -0.49 -17.82 -4.96
CA ASN A 216 -1.35 -17.23 -3.95
C ASN A 216 -2.39 -16.31 -4.59
N LEU A 217 -3.60 -16.28 -4.03
CA LEU A 217 -4.66 -15.34 -4.40
C LEU A 217 -5.60 -15.16 -3.21
N GLU A 218 -5.62 -13.95 -2.67
CA GLU A 218 -6.41 -13.64 -1.47
C GLU A 218 -6.85 -12.19 -1.44
N THR A 219 -7.93 -11.91 -0.72
CA THR A 219 -8.31 -10.55 -0.32
C THR A 219 -7.45 -10.15 0.87
N VAL A 220 -6.50 -9.24 0.66
CA VAL A 220 -5.52 -8.81 1.68
C VAL A 220 -6.03 -7.73 2.60
N THR A 221 -7.01 -6.94 2.16
CA THR A 221 -7.60 -5.90 3.00
C THR A 221 -8.96 -5.47 2.48
N ARG A 222 -9.78 -4.94 3.41
CA ARG A 222 -11.02 -4.24 3.13
C ARG A 222 -10.93 -2.85 3.74
N GLU A 223 -11.19 -1.81 2.96
CA GLU A 223 -11.12 -0.44 3.43
C GLU A 223 -12.17 -0.16 4.52
N LYS A 224 -11.76 0.60 5.54
CA LYS A 224 -12.66 1.02 6.63
C LYS A 224 -13.65 2.09 6.19
N ARG A 225 -13.31 2.87 5.14
CA ARG A 225 -14.17 3.94 4.61
C ARG A 225 -15.14 3.40 3.56
N PRO A 226 -16.40 3.85 3.54
CA PRO A 226 -17.31 3.53 2.45
C PRO A 226 -16.72 3.93 1.09
N PRO A 227 -16.94 3.13 0.04
CA PRO A 227 -17.83 1.97 -0.04
C PRO A 227 -17.20 0.64 0.40
N HIS A 228 -16.11 0.65 1.18
CA HIS A 228 -15.41 -0.52 1.72
C HIS A 228 -14.79 -1.39 0.63
N PHE A 229 -14.02 -0.78 -0.25
CA PHE A 229 -13.29 -1.50 -1.30
C PHE A 229 -12.47 -2.65 -0.71
N GLU A 230 -12.50 -3.77 -1.40
CA GLU A 230 -11.65 -4.92 -1.12
C GLU A 230 -10.47 -4.93 -2.08
N VAL A 231 -9.29 -5.25 -1.57
CA VAL A 231 -8.05 -5.34 -2.34
C VAL A 231 -7.62 -6.80 -2.43
N ILE A 232 -7.44 -7.27 -3.65
CA ILE A 232 -6.97 -8.61 -3.97
C ILE A 232 -5.48 -8.55 -4.27
N SER A 233 -4.71 -9.47 -3.69
CA SER A 233 -3.33 -9.78 -4.04
C SER A 233 -3.27 -11.12 -4.74
N LEU A 234 -2.51 -11.17 -5.84
CA LEU A 234 -2.21 -12.39 -6.57
C LEU A 234 -0.71 -12.52 -6.78
N ILE A 235 -0.17 -13.68 -6.45
CA ILE A 235 1.21 -14.07 -6.78
C ILE A 235 1.16 -15.23 -7.76
N ALA A 236 1.93 -15.14 -8.84
CA ALA A 236 2.07 -16.20 -9.81
C ALA A 236 3.53 -16.41 -10.21
N ASN A 237 3.88 -17.64 -10.57
CA ASN A 237 5.23 -18.03 -10.94
C ASN A 237 5.29 -18.39 -12.42
N LYS A 238 6.39 -18.06 -13.07
CA LYS A 238 6.73 -18.53 -14.41
C LYS A 238 7.53 -19.82 -14.29
N ALA A 239 7.06 -20.88 -14.96
CA ALA A 239 7.77 -22.16 -15.03
C ALA A 239 9.15 -22.05 -15.70
#